data_26aca78ebeb8943096eb191646d67176
#
_entry.id   26aca78ebeb8943096eb191646d67176
#
_cell.length_a   1.000
_cell.length_b   1.000
_cell.length_c   1.000
_cell.angle_alpha   90.00
_cell.angle_beta   90.00
_cell.angle_gamma   90.00
#
_symmetry.space_group_name_H-M   'P 1'
#
loop_
_entity.id
_entity.type
_entity.pdbx_description
1 polymer ?
#
loop_
_entity_poly.entity_id
_entity_poly.type
_entity_poly.pdbx_seq_one_letter_code
_entity_poly.pdbx_strand_id
1 'polypeptide(L)'
;MTTRAESAAATRRALLDAAAELLDLGGPEAVTLREVGARAGVTRGAPYRHFTGKDSLLTAVAAERWERIGDQVHALRTDPALSASEKLRGALRALIDVGRKQPHLYQVLFRRRANLPGQLGDGMDRIRRQLCGPEGDPAVADRAAERFQDEFLDIVAALAGERNARHYGALLLTSAHGIAGMELSGHLDTDKWHTTADELVDTLVRVVTDAGA
;
A
#
# COMPACT_ATOMS: atom_id res chain seq x y z
N MET A 1 -17.66 14.08 26.91
CA MET A 1 -16.36 14.82 26.94
C MET A 1 -15.34 13.92 26.27
N THR A 2 -14.77 14.35 25.16
CA THR A 2 -13.68 13.63 24.47
C THR A 2 -12.41 13.66 25.33
N THR A 3 -11.79 12.52 25.51
CA THR A 3 -10.51 12.43 26.22
C THR A 3 -9.37 13.08 25.41
N ARG A 4 -8.27 13.42 26.07
CA ARG A 4 -7.09 13.98 25.39
C ARG A 4 -6.53 12.99 24.34
N ALA A 5 -6.61 11.70 24.59
CA ALA A 5 -6.19 10.65 23.67
C ALA A 5 -7.08 10.59 22.41
N GLU A 6 -8.41 10.64 22.60
CA GLU A 6 -9.38 10.68 21.48
C GLU A 6 -9.18 11.93 20.61
N SER A 7 -8.93 13.09 21.22
CA SER A 7 -8.65 14.33 20.50
C SER A 7 -7.34 14.24 19.70
N ALA A 8 -6.30 13.60 20.25
CA ALA A 8 -5.03 13.39 19.56
C ALA A 8 -5.20 12.42 18.37
N ALA A 9 -5.96 11.33 18.56
CA ALA A 9 -6.26 10.38 17.50
C ALA A 9 -7.06 11.03 16.36
N ALA A 10 -8.09 11.83 16.68
CA ALA A 10 -8.87 12.57 15.70
C ALA A 10 -8.00 13.57 14.90
N THR A 11 -7.10 14.30 15.59
CA THR A 11 -6.16 15.22 14.94
C THR A 11 -5.23 14.46 14.00
N ARG A 12 -4.69 13.32 14.44
CA ARG A 12 -3.81 12.49 13.61
C ARG A 12 -4.54 12.00 12.37
N ARG A 13 -5.78 11.55 12.53
CA ARG A 13 -6.61 11.10 11.41
C ARG A 13 -6.81 12.21 10.39
N ALA A 14 -7.21 13.41 10.83
CA ALA A 14 -7.40 14.56 9.95
C ALA A 14 -6.11 14.93 9.19
N LEU A 15 -4.94 14.79 9.83
CA LEU A 15 -3.65 15.02 9.18
C LEU A 15 -3.35 13.98 8.09
N LEU A 16 -3.67 12.70 8.32
CA LEU A 16 -3.46 11.64 7.33
C LEU A 16 -4.41 11.78 6.15
N ASP A 17 -5.68 12.09 6.40
CA ASP A 17 -6.67 12.34 5.35
C ASP A 17 -6.26 13.54 4.47
N ALA A 18 -5.84 14.66 5.10
CA ALA A 18 -5.33 15.84 4.39
C ALA A 18 -4.05 15.55 3.60
N ALA A 19 -3.16 14.70 4.12
CA ALA A 19 -1.95 14.30 3.42
C ALA A 19 -2.25 13.42 2.19
N ALA A 20 -3.20 12.50 2.30
CA ALA A 20 -3.65 11.67 1.20
C ALA A 20 -4.26 12.52 0.07
N GLU A 21 -5.13 13.50 0.41
CA GLU A 21 -5.71 14.42 -0.56
C GLU A 21 -4.64 15.26 -1.28
N LEU A 22 -3.66 15.82 -0.54
CA LEU A 22 -2.58 16.59 -1.15
C LEU A 22 -1.71 15.73 -2.06
N LEU A 23 -1.48 14.48 -1.65
CA LEU A 23 -0.75 13.49 -2.45
C LEU A 23 -1.47 13.21 -3.77
N ASP A 24 -2.79 13.02 -3.73
CA ASP A 24 -3.60 12.75 -4.92
C ASP A 24 -3.63 13.97 -5.88
N LEU A 25 -3.65 15.19 -5.34
CA LEU A 25 -3.72 16.43 -6.13
C LEU A 25 -2.41 16.80 -6.83
N GLY A 26 -1.26 16.62 -6.16
CA GLY A 26 0.01 17.17 -6.66
C GLY A 26 1.22 16.30 -6.34
N GLY A 27 1.00 15.04 -6.02
CA GLY A 27 2.06 14.10 -5.72
C GLY A 27 2.82 14.41 -4.43
N PRO A 28 3.93 13.69 -4.19
CA PRO A 28 4.71 13.88 -2.97
C PRO A 28 5.20 15.33 -2.78
N GLU A 29 5.42 16.08 -3.85
CA GLU A 29 5.94 17.44 -3.74
C GLU A 29 4.92 18.44 -3.16
N ALA A 30 3.62 18.18 -3.33
CA ALA A 30 2.56 18.97 -2.72
C ALA A 30 2.42 18.72 -1.20
N VAL A 31 2.97 17.61 -0.68
CA VAL A 31 2.84 17.23 0.72
C VAL A 31 3.93 17.89 1.56
N THR A 32 3.55 18.85 2.38
CA THR A 32 4.39 19.42 3.45
C THR A 32 3.61 19.42 4.76
N LEU A 33 4.29 19.33 5.91
CA LEU A 33 3.61 19.38 7.22
C LEU A 33 2.80 20.66 7.39
N ARG A 34 3.24 21.77 6.79
CA ARG A 34 2.55 23.05 6.84
C ARG A 34 1.23 23.01 6.06
N GLU A 35 1.27 22.56 4.81
CA GLU A 35 0.08 22.47 3.95
C GLU A 35 -0.92 21.46 4.49
N VAL A 36 -0.42 20.31 4.98
CA VAL A 36 -1.25 19.28 5.65
C VAL A 36 -1.95 19.84 6.88
N GLY A 37 -1.23 20.59 7.73
CA GLY A 37 -1.83 21.22 8.91
C GLY A 37 -2.88 22.27 8.55
N ALA A 38 -2.63 23.09 7.53
CA ALA A 38 -3.58 24.09 7.02
C ALA A 38 -4.84 23.41 6.48
N ARG A 39 -4.69 22.37 5.66
CA ARG A 39 -5.80 21.60 5.07
C ARG A 39 -6.62 20.85 6.11
N ALA A 40 -5.97 20.28 7.11
CA ALA A 40 -6.64 19.59 8.23
C ALA A 40 -7.33 20.54 9.23
N GLY A 41 -7.19 21.85 9.07
CA GLY A 41 -7.80 22.86 9.95
C GLY A 41 -7.23 22.85 11.38
N VAL A 42 -5.99 22.40 11.55
CA VAL A 42 -5.35 22.31 12.87
C VAL A 42 -4.32 23.42 13.09
N THR A 43 -3.91 23.62 14.36
CA THR A 43 -2.89 24.62 14.68
C THR A 43 -1.55 24.31 14.01
N ARG A 44 -0.77 25.35 13.68
CA ARG A 44 0.52 25.23 12.98
C ARG A 44 1.51 24.24 13.63
N GLY A 45 1.45 24.08 14.96
CA GLY A 45 2.32 23.15 15.70
C GLY A 45 1.79 21.71 15.78
N ALA A 46 0.52 21.47 15.44
CA ALA A 46 -0.09 20.15 15.60
C ALA A 46 0.59 19.06 14.72
N PRO A 47 0.89 19.28 13.42
CA PRO A 47 1.53 18.26 12.62
C PRO A 47 2.88 17.79 13.17
N TYR A 48 3.67 18.72 13.71
CA TYR A 48 5.01 18.42 14.26
C TYR A 48 4.99 17.62 15.57
N ARG A 49 3.82 17.53 16.25
CA ARG A 49 3.64 16.65 17.41
C ARG A 49 3.34 15.21 17.02
N HIS A 50 2.84 14.99 15.79
CA HIS A 50 2.46 13.67 15.29
C HIS A 50 3.48 13.09 14.32
N PHE A 51 4.21 13.93 13.58
CA PHE A 51 5.13 13.49 12.53
C PHE A 51 6.44 14.28 12.61
N THR A 52 7.56 13.57 12.51
CA THR A 52 8.91 14.17 12.52
C THR A 52 9.27 14.88 11.24
N GLY A 53 8.56 14.59 10.16
CA GLY A 53 8.80 15.18 8.85
C GLY A 53 7.88 14.58 7.79
N LYS A 54 8.06 15.03 6.56
CA LYS A 54 7.33 14.56 5.38
C LYS A 54 7.43 13.04 5.22
N ASP A 55 8.62 12.48 5.41
CA ASP A 55 8.84 11.04 5.21
C ASP A 55 8.06 10.19 6.23
N SER A 56 8.00 10.61 7.51
CA SER A 56 7.24 9.88 8.52
C SER A 56 5.73 9.98 8.27
N LEU A 57 5.26 11.13 7.77
CA LEU A 57 3.87 11.32 7.37
C LEU A 57 3.52 10.44 6.16
N LEU A 58 4.32 10.45 5.09
CA LEU A 58 4.09 9.61 3.92
C LEU A 58 4.18 8.11 4.24
N THR A 59 5.06 7.73 5.16
CA THR A 59 5.13 6.34 5.67
C THR A 59 3.84 5.94 6.38
N ALA A 60 3.27 6.83 7.19
CA ALA A 60 2.01 6.57 7.88
C ALA A 60 0.82 6.49 6.89
N VAL A 61 0.80 7.34 5.86
CA VAL A 61 -0.20 7.26 4.76
C VAL A 61 -0.07 5.93 4.02
N ALA A 62 1.16 5.50 3.71
CA ALA A 62 1.40 4.21 3.06
C ALA A 62 0.96 3.03 3.95
N ALA A 63 1.24 3.07 5.25
CA ALA A 63 0.82 2.03 6.20
C ALA A 63 -0.70 1.88 6.23
N GLU A 64 -1.45 2.99 6.37
CA GLU A 64 -2.92 2.95 6.32
C GLU A 64 -3.44 2.37 4.98
N ARG A 65 -2.77 2.66 3.89
CA ARG A 65 -3.19 2.12 2.60
C ARG A 65 -2.97 0.62 2.51
N TRP A 66 -1.80 0.14 2.97
CA TRP A 66 -1.52 -1.29 3.04
C TRP A 66 -2.50 -2.03 3.95
N GLU A 67 -2.86 -1.45 5.11
CA GLU A 67 -3.90 -2.00 5.98
C GLU A 67 -5.23 -2.14 5.27
N ARG A 68 -5.68 -1.10 4.55
CA ARG A 68 -6.95 -1.15 3.77
C ARG A 68 -6.91 -2.19 2.66
N ILE A 69 -5.79 -2.34 1.95
CA ILE A 69 -5.63 -3.39 0.93
C ILE A 69 -5.66 -4.76 1.61
N GLY A 70 -4.95 -4.93 2.72
CA GLY A 70 -4.96 -6.16 3.51
C GLY A 70 -6.35 -6.54 3.99
N ASP A 71 -7.13 -5.59 4.52
CA ASP A 71 -8.52 -5.82 4.95
C ASP A 71 -9.43 -6.21 3.78
N GLN A 72 -9.24 -5.58 2.60
CA GLN A 72 -9.99 -5.94 1.39
C GLN A 72 -9.65 -7.36 0.92
N VAL A 73 -8.38 -7.74 0.92
CA VAL A 73 -7.94 -9.08 0.52
C VAL A 73 -8.39 -10.13 1.55
N HIS A 74 -8.32 -9.80 2.84
CA HIS A 74 -8.87 -10.65 3.90
C HIS A 74 -10.37 -10.92 3.72
N ALA A 75 -11.16 -9.89 3.42
CA ALA A 75 -12.58 -10.02 3.15
C ALA A 75 -12.84 -10.92 1.93
N LEU A 76 -12.08 -10.77 0.85
CA LEU A 76 -12.16 -11.66 -0.31
C LEU A 76 -11.81 -13.10 0.06
N ARG A 77 -10.71 -13.31 0.80
CA ARG A 77 -10.25 -14.65 1.19
C ARG A 77 -11.28 -15.41 2.02
N THR A 78 -11.92 -14.69 2.94
CA THR A 78 -12.87 -15.27 3.89
C THR A 78 -14.30 -15.38 3.35
N ASP A 79 -14.61 -14.80 2.20
CA ASP A 79 -15.94 -14.88 1.61
C ASP A 79 -16.23 -16.30 1.09
N PRO A 80 -17.21 -17.03 1.67
CA PRO A 80 -17.55 -18.39 1.27
C PRO A 80 -18.28 -18.45 -0.09
N ALA A 81 -18.80 -17.33 -0.58
CA ALA A 81 -19.51 -17.28 -1.87
C ALA A 81 -18.57 -17.21 -3.07
N LEU A 82 -17.29 -16.85 -2.85
CA LEU A 82 -16.32 -16.72 -3.92
C LEU A 82 -15.48 -17.99 -4.10
N SER A 83 -15.27 -18.40 -5.35
CA SER A 83 -14.29 -19.42 -5.70
C SER A 83 -12.85 -18.91 -5.47
N ALA A 84 -11.89 -19.83 -5.35
CA ALA A 84 -10.47 -19.47 -5.17
C ALA A 84 -9.95 -18.57 -6.32
N SER A 85 -10.39 -18.84 -7.56
CA SER A 85 -10.03 -18.01 -8.73
C SER A 85 -10.62 -16.59 -8.67
N GLU A 86 -11.85 -16.43 -8.18
CA GLU A 86 -12.47 -15.11 -7.99
C GLU A 86 -11.78 -14.33 -6.87
N LYS A 87 -11.40 -15.00 -5.79
CA LYS A 87 -10.60 -14.39 -4.70
C LYS A 87 -9.26 -13.88 -5.22
N LEU A 88 -8.53 -14.68 -5.98
CA LEU A 88 -7.26 -14.28 -6.57
C LEU A 88 -7.43 -13.10 -7.54
N ARG A 89 -8.42 -13.17 -8.42
CA ARG A 89 -8.75 -12.08 -9.34
C ARG A 89 -9.04 -10.77 -8.59
N GLY A 90 -9.86 -10.84 -7.55
CA GLY A 90 -10.19 -9.69 -6.71
C GLY A 90 -8.97 -9.09 -6.01
N ALA A 91 -8.07 -9.93 -5.48
CA ALA A 91 -6.85 -9.49 -4.80
C ALA A 91 -5.86 -8.79 -5.77
N LEU A 92 -5.68 -9.32 -6.98
CA LEU A 92 -4.85 -8.68 -8.02
C LEU A 92 -5.44 -7.33 -8.47
N ARG A 93 -6.76 -7.29 -8.68
CA ARG A 93 -7.46 -6.05 -9.04
C ARG A 93 -7.36 -5.01 -7.94
N ALA A 94 -7.47 -5.40 -6.67
CA ALA A 94 -7.33 -4.47 -5.55
C ALA A 94 -5.99 -3.72 -5.59
N LEU A 95 -4.90 -4.39 -5.96
CA LEU A 95 -3.59 -3.78 -6.08
C LEU A 95 -3.47 -2.86 -7.30
N ILE A 96 -3.95 -3.31 -8.48
CA ILE A 96 -3.91 -2.53 -9.73
C ILE A 96 -4.79 -1.28 -9.61
N ASP A 97 -5.95 -1.39 -8.98
CA ASP A 97 -6.88 -0.29 -8.76
C ASP A 97 -6.30 0.85 -7.91
N VAL A 98 -5.34 0.56 -7.01
CA VAL A 98 -4.61 1.63 -6.34
C VAL A 98 -3.83 2.46 -7.34
N GLY A 99 -3.14 1.83 -8.28
CA GLY A 99 -2.43 2.52 -9.35
C GLY A 99 -3.36 3.39 -10.18
N ARG A 100 -4.49 2.84 -10.60
CA ARG A 100 -5.49 3.54 -11.43
C ARG A 100 -6.11 4.75 -10.73
N LYS A 101 -6.51 4.59 -9.48
CA LYS A 101 -7.26 5.62 -8.73
C LYS A 101 -6.37 6.62 -8.03
N GLN A 102 -5.19 6.20 -7.59
CA GLN A 102 -4.27 6.98 -6.76
C GLN A 102 -2.81 6.78 -7.21
N PRO A 103 -2.42 7.25 -8.41
CA PRO A 103 -1.11 6.98 -9.01
C PRO A 103 0.06 7.47 -8.15
N HIS A 104 -0.07 8.63 -7.52
CA HIS A 104 0.98 9.15 -6.64
C HIS A 104 1.13 8.34 -5.36
N LEU A 105 0.01 7.88 -4.79
CA LEU A 105 0.04 6.99 -3.63
C LEU A 105 0.64 5.63 -4.00
N TYR A 106 0.30 5.09 -5.17
CA TYR A 106 0.91 3.87 -5.68
C TYR A 106 2.44 3.96 -5.74
N GLN A 107 2.97 5.07 -6.24
CA GLN A 107 4.41 5.31 -6.24
C GLN A 107 5.01 5.37 -4.83
N VAL A 108 4.30 5.91 -3.85
CA VAL A 108 4.74 5.95 -2.45
C VAL A 108 4.76 4.54 -1.83
N LEU A 109 3.75 3.71 -2.11
CA LEU A 109 3.66 2.33 -1.62
C LEU A 109 4.84 1.46 -2.07
N PHE A 110 5.28 1.63 -3.32
CA PHE A 110 6.36 0.84 -3.93
C PHE A 110 7.72 1.54 -3.95
N ARG A 111 7.79 2.75 -3.37
CA ARG A 111 9.05 3.47 -3.22
C ARG A 111 9.92 2.76 -2.19
N ARG A 112 10.78 1.86 -2.64
CA ARG A 112 11.80 1.27 -1.78
C ARG A 112 12.67 2.40 -1.25
N ARG A 113 12.68 2.63 0.05
CA ARG A 113 13.77 3.41 0.66
C ARG A 113 15.06 2.69 0.29
N ALA A 114 15.92 3.36 -0.44
CA ALA A 114 17.29 2.90 -0.64
C ALA A 114 17.95 2.94 0.75
N ASN A 115 17.86 1.83 1.48
CA ASN A 115 18.79 1.54 2.56
C ASN A 115 20.12 1.25 1.87
N LEU A 116 20.86 2.32 1.54
CA LEU A 116 22.26 2.20 1.17
C LEU A 116 22.98 1.65 2.41
N PRO A 117 23.59 0.47 2.32
CA PRO A 117 24.40 -0.06 3.40
C PRO A 117 25.52 0.96 3.67
N GLY A 118 25.55 1.59 4.83
CA GLY A 118 26.63 2.48 5.25
C GLY A 118 26.30 3.93 5.55
N GLN A 119 25.05 4.38 5.45
CA GLN A 119 24.69 5.73 5.91
C GLN A 119 24.05 5.70 7.30
N LEU A 120 24.93 6.05 8.27
CA LEU A 120 24.59 6.46 9.65
C LEU A 120 23.59 5.57 10.43
N GLY A 121 24.12 4.49 10.83
CA GLY A 121 23.99 3.71 12.04
C GLY A 121 22.66 3.62 12.77
N ASP A 122 22.39 2.37 13.18
CA ASP A 122 21.38 1.92 14.16
C ASP A 122 21.13 2.84 15.37
N GLY A 123 22.07 3.73 15.69
CA GLY A 123 21.94 4.71 16.77
C GLY A 123 20.94 5.83 16.48
N MET A 124 20.95 6.39 15.27
CA MET A 124 20.03 7.47 14.88
C MET A 124 18.60 6.95 14.69
N ASP A 125 18.44 5.73 14.18
CA ASP A 125 17.14 5.09 14.05
C ASP A 125 16.54 4.71 15.41
N ARG A 126 17.39 4.36 16.39
CA ARG A 126 16.94 4.13 17.78
C ARG A 126 16.48 5.42 18.46
N ILE A 127 17.22 6.52 18.28
CA ILE A 127 16.86 7.85 18.80
C ILE A 127 15.58 8.35 18.10
N ARG A 128 15.45 8.14 16.80
CA ARG A 128 14.27 8.50 16.01
C ARG A 128 13.02 7.76 16.48
N ARG A 129 13.11 6.43 16.72
CA ARG A 129 12.02 5.62 17.28
C ARG A 129 11.61 6.08 18.68
N GLN A 130 12.56 6.50 19.50
CA GLN A 130 12.31 6.94 20.89
C GLN A 130 11.64 8.32 20.96
N LEU A 131 11.90 9.19 19.96
CA LEU A 131 11.33 10.55 19.90
C LEU A 131 9.98 10.64 19.18
N CYS A 132 9.66 9.69 18.28
CA CYS A 132 8.56 9.81 17.33
C CYS A 132 7.38 8.88 17.62
N GLY A 133 7.48 8.00 18.60
CA GLY A 133 6.49 6.94 18.81
C GLY A 133 6.49 5.89 17.67
N PRO A 134 5.77 4.77 17.85
CA PRO A 134 5.80 3.62 16.93
C PRO A 134 5.20 3.90 15.55
N GLU A 135 4.44 4.98 15.39
CA GLU A 135 3.56 5.20 14.24
C GLU A 135 4.22 5.92 13.05
N GLY A 136 5.42 6.47 13.21
CA GLY A 136 6.27 6.98 12.10
C GLY A 136 7.39 6.02 11.74
N ASP A 137 7.40 4.83 12.35
CA ASP A 137 8.40 3.79 12.11
C ASP A 137 8.14 3.13 10.74
N PRO A 138 9.12 3.06 9.84
CA PRO A 138 9.05 2.29 8.60
C PRO A 138 8.53 0.86 8.79
N ALA A 139 8.84 0.24 9.93
CA ALA A 139 8.36 -1.09 10.29
C ALA A 139 6.83 -1.20 10.40
N VAL A 140 6.09 -0.10 10.55
CA VAL A 140 4.62 -0.15 10.55
C VAL A 140 4.10 -0.39 9.12
N ALA A 141 4.63 0.34 8.14
CA ALA A 141 4.26 0.13 6.74
C ALA A 141 4.72 -1.24 6.24
N ASP A 142 5.91 -1.71 6.68
CA ASP A 142 6.43 -3.03 6.33
C ASP A 142 5.52 -4.13 6.89
N ARG A 143 5.11 -4.06 8.16
CA ARG A 143 4.16 -5.02 8.77
C ARG A 143 2.79 -5.02 8.08
N ALA A 144 2.29 -3.86 7.70
CA ALA A 144 1.02 -3.76 6.97
C ALA A 144 1.12 -4.40 5.58
N ALA A 145 2.24 -4.21 4.89
CA ALA A 145 2.53 -4.86 3.61
C ALA A 145 2.72 -6.38 3.77
N GLU A 146 3.42 -6.84 4.82
CA GLU A 146 3.57 -8.27 5.15
C GLU A 146 2.21 -8.93 5.40
N ARG A 147 1.32 -8.30 6.19
CA ARG A 147 -0.04 -8.79 6.40
C ARG A 147 -0.80 -8.97 5.09
N PHE A 148 -0.73 -7.99 4.18
CA PHE A 148 -1.32 -8.13 2.85
C PHE A 148 -0.72 -9.32 2.10
N GLN A 149 0.61 -9.51 2.15
CA GLN A 149 1.29 -10.61 1.48
C GLN A 149 0.86 -11.97 2.03
N ASP A 150 0.71 -12.10 3.34
CA ASP A 150 0.26 -13.35 3.98
C ASP A 150 -1.17 -13.71 3.53
N GLU A 151 -2.12 -12.77 3.59
CA GLU A 151 -3.49 -12.96 3.10
C GLU A 151 -3.53 -13.34 1.60
N PHE A 152 -2.67 -12.70 0.80
CA PHE A 152 -2.54 -12.99 -0.62
C PHE A 152 -1.97 -14.39 -0.88
N LEU A 153 -0.93 -14.78 -0.15
CA LEU A 153 -0.31 -16.10 -0.28
C LEU A 153 -1.26 -17.23 0.12
N ASP A 154 -2.12 -17.04 1.12
CA ASP A 154 -3.16 -18.00 1.48
C ASP A 154 -4.13 -18.24 0.31
N ILE A 155 -4.51 -17.19 -0.42
CA ILE A 155 -5.35 -17.32 -1.63
C ILE A 155 -4.61 -18.11 -2.72
N VAL A 156 -3.33 -17.81 -2.93
CA VAL A 156 -2.50 -18.50 -3.93
C VAL A 156 -2.30 -19.97 -3.54
N ALA A 157 -2.08 -20.26 -2.26
CA ALA A 157 -1.90 -21.62 -1.76
C ALA A 157 -3.15 -22.49 -2.00
N ALA A 158 -4.34 -21.91 -1.88
CA ALA A 158 -5.60 -22.60 -2.16
C ALA A 158 -5.75 -23.02 -3.65
N LEU A 159 -5.02 -22.37 -4.57
CA LEU A 159 -5.03 -22.70 -6.01
C LEU A 159 -3.84 -23.57 -6.43
N ALA A 160 -2.63 -23.19 -6.03
CA ALA A 160 -1.37 -23.78 -6.53
C ALA A 160 -0.74 -24.76 -5.53
N GLY A 161 -1.33 -24.92 -4.34
CA GLY A 161 -0.78 -25.70 -3.23
C GLY A 161 0.34 -24.94 -2.48
N GLU A 162 0.52 -25.27 -1.22
CA GLU A 162 1.47 -24.62 -0.29
C GLU A 162 2.92 -24.55 -0.82
N ARG A 163 3.37 -25.65 -1.46
CA ARG A 163 4.74 -25.75 -1.99
C ARG A 163 5.03 -24.69 -3.04
N ASN A 164 4.04 -24.34 -3.84
CA ASN A 164 4.18 -23.45 -5.00
C ASN A 164 3.71 -22.01 -4.70
N ALA A 165 3.03 -21.79 -3.57
CA ALA A 165 2.38 -20.53 -3.23
C ALA A 165 3.32 -19.32 -3.33
N ARG A 166 4.52 -19.43 -2.76
CA ARG A 166 5.50 -18.33 -2.78
C ARG A 166 6.03 -18.03 -4.19
N HIS A 167 6.25 -19.06 -4.99
CA HIS A 167 6.72 -18.88 -6.37
C HIS A 167 5.66 -18.17 -7.22
N TYR A 168 4.44 -18.70 -7.23
CA TYR A 168 3.33 -18.07 -7.96
C TYR A 168 2.94 -16.73 -7.35
N GLY A 169 2.99 -16.58 -6.03
CA GLY A 169 2.76 -15.30 -5.37
C GLY A 169 3.70 -14.21 -5.86
N ALA A 170 5.00 -14.51 -5.94
CA ALA A 170 5.99 -13.59 -6.48
C ALA A 170 5.72 -13.25 -7.96
N LEU A 171 5.42 -14.26 -8.80
CA LEU A 171 5.06 -14.07 -10.19
C LEU A 171 3.83 -13.16 -10.33
N LEU A 172 2.78 -13.43 -9.59
CA LEU A 172 1.52 -12.69 -9.64
C LEU A 172 1.69 -11.22 -9.20
N LEU A 173 2.39 -10.98 -8.07
CA LEU A 173 2.61 -9.63 -7.56
C LEU A 173 3.50 -8.81 -8.49
N THR A 174 4.57 -9.40 -9.04
CA THR A 174 5.43 -8.70 -10.01
C THR A 174 4.69 -8.42 -11.31
N SER A 175 3.83 -9.34 -11.77
CA SER A 175 3.00 -9.14 -12.95
C SER A 175 1.96 -8.04 -12.72
N ALA A 176 1.25 -8.06 -11.59
CA ALA A 176 0.27 -7.01 -11.25
C ALA A 176 0.93 -5.64 -11.15
N HIS A 177 2.13 -5.58 -10.56
CA HIS A 177 2.92 -4.34 -10.51
C HIS A 177 3.35 -3.87 -11.91
N GLY A 178 3.78 -4.80 -12.78
CA GLY A 178 4.11 -4.51 -14.18
C GLY A 178 2.89 -3.99 -14.96
N ILE A 179 1.74 -4.64 -14.82
CA ILE A 179 0.48 -4.21 -15.44
C ILE A 179 0.11 -2.79 -15.00
N ALA A 180 0.06 -2.53 -13.69
CA ALA A 180 -0.24 -1.21 -13.16
C ALA A 180 0.75 -0.14 -13.64
N GLY A 181 2.05 -0.46 -13.68
CA GLY A 181 3.08 0.46 -14.17
C GLY A 181 2.92 0.78 -15.66
N MET A 182 2.60 -0.20 -16.47
CA MET A 182 2.36 -0.01 -17.92
C MET A 182 1.07 0.79 -18.19
N GLU A 183 -0.01 0.58 -17.41
CA GLU A 183 -1.21 1.42 -17.49
C GLU A 183 -0.90 2.88 -17.13
N LEU A 184 -0.23 3.10 -15.99
CA LEU A 184 0.12 4.44 -15.51
C LEU A 184 1.00 5.23 -16.47
N SER A 185 1.89 4.54 -17.18
CA SER A 185 2.78 5.15 -18.17
C SER A 185 2.18 5.27 -19.57
N GLY A 186 0.94 4.76 -19.77
CA GLY A 186 0.30 4.70 -21.10
C GLY A 186 0.93 3.70 -22.06
N HIS A 187 1.79 2.79 -21.57
CA HIS A 187 2.43 1.77 -22.40
C HIS A 187 1.58 0.50 -22.62
N LEU A 188 0.55 0.29 -21.80
CA LEU A 188 -0.45 -0.75 -22.03
C LEU A 188 -1.56 -0.21 -22.94
N ASP A 189 -1.19 0.05 -24.17
CA ASP A 189 -2.10 0.54 -25.21
C ASP A 189 -2.88 -0.63 -25.80
N THR A 190 -4.20 -0.59 -25.71
CA THR A 190 -5.09 -1.65 -26.19
C THR A 190 -5.01 -1.82 -27.70
N ASP A 191 -4.82 -0.75 -28.47
CA ASP A 191 -4.71 -0.82 -29.92
C ASP A 191 -3.43 -1.52 -30.36
N LYS A 192 -2.36 -1.37 -29.57
CA LYS A 192 -1.06 -2.01 -29.84
C LYS A 192 -1.02 -3.46 -29.37
N TRP A 193 -1.50 -3.72 -28.14
CA TRP A 193 -1.34 -5.02 -27.51
C TRP A 193 -2.55 -5.93 -27.67
N HIS A 194 -3.68 -5.41 -28.16
CA HIS A 194 -4.96 -6.11 -28.30
C HIS A 194 -5.39 -6.83 -27.02
N THR A 195 -5.04 -6.23 -25.86
CA THR A 195 -5.39 -6.75 -24.53
C THR A 195 -5.51 -5.63 -23.53
N THR A 196 -6.24 -5.90 -22.45
CA THR A 196 -6.46 -5.01 -21.31
C THR A 196 -5.78 -5.57 -20.06
N ALA A 197 -5.61 -4.73 -19.04
CA ALA A 197 -5.10 -5.18 -17.75
C ALA A 197 -6.00 -6.25 -17.11
N ASP A 198 -7.32 -6.16 -17.28
CA ASP A 198 -8.27 -7.13 -16.75
C ASP A 198 -8.13 -8.49 -17.43
N GLU A 199 -7.92 -8.54 -18.75
CA GLU A 199 -7.65 -9.78 -19.50
C GLU A 199 -6.30 -10.39 -19.12
N LEU A 200 -5.29 -9.57 -18.84
CA LEU A 200 -4.01 -10.04 -18.32
C LEU A 200 -4.16 -10.65 -16.93
N VAL A 201 -4.95 -10.03 -16.04
CA VAL A 201 -5.29 -10.60 -14.73
C VAL A 201 -6.00 -11.94 -14.88
N ASP A 202 -6.98 -12.06 -15.78
CA ASP A 202 -7.69 -13.30 -16.03
C ASP A 202 -6.75 -14.40 -16.58
N THR A 203 -5.77 -14.02 -17.38
CA THR A 203 -4.73 -14.94 -17.87
C THR A 203 -3.82 -15.42 -16.75
N LEU A 204 -3.38 -14.52 -15.86
CA LEU A 204 -2.58 -14.88 -14.68
C LEU A 204 -3.33 -15.86 -13.76
N VAL A 205 -4.62 -15.61 -13.51
CA VAL A 205 -5.46 -16.51 -12.70
C VAL A 205 -5.54 -17.90 -13.33
N ARG A 206 -5.76 -18.01 -14.64
CA ARG A 206 -5.79 -19.31 -15.36
C ARG A 206 -4.47 -20.05 -15.22
N VAL A 207 -3.34 -19.39 -15.47
CA VAL A 207 -2.00 -20.01 -15.38
C VAL A 207 -1.79 -20.67 -14.01
N VAL A 208 -2.22 -20.02 -12.93
CA VAL A 208 -2.05 -20.57 -11.57
C VAL A 208 -3.06 -21.68 -11.30
N THR A 209 -4.30 -21.56 -11.78
CA THR A 209 -5.32 -22.59 -11.63
C THR A 209 -4.92 -23.88 -12.36
N ASP A 210 -4.44 -23.77 -13.61
CA ASP A 210 -4.03 -24.92 -14.41
C ASP A 210 -2.76 -25.62 -13.84
N ALA A 211 -1.89 -24.87 -13.18
CA ALA A 211 -0.69 -25.41 -12.55
C ALA A 211 -0.98 -26.15 -11.23
N GLY A 212 -2.12 -25.93 -10.61
CA GLY A 212 -2.57 -26.62 -9.39
C GLY A 212 -3.47 -27.83 -9.62
N ALA A 213 -3.92 -28.04 -10.87
CA ALA A 213 -4.76 -29.16 -11.27
C ALA A 213 -3.91 -30.39 -11.62
#